data_88f1f1759458cca9f1a4779487064fdd
#
_entry.id   88f1f1759458cca9f1a4779487064fdd
#
_cell.length_a   1.000
_cell.length_b   1.000
_cell.length_c   1.000
_cell.angle_alpha   90.00
_cell.angle_beta   90.00
_cell.angle_gamma   90.00
#
_symmetry.space_group_name_H-M   'P 1'
#
loop_
_entity.id
_entity.type
_entity.pdbx_description
1 polymer ?
#
loop_
_entity_poly.entity_id
_entity_poly.type
_entity_poly.pdbx_seq_one_letter_code
_entity_poly.pdbx_strand_id
1 'polypeptide(L)'
;MVQNIALVLGGGGAAGQAWQIGVIAGLAEAGLDLTEAADLVVGTSSGSTTAAQVRSGIPPAELLVSVLSPPVQPVGQKRELPPSLPMATVFERMRAIGAAANSAADLRRAMGAFGLESDSILGPAAAEQRRAMVATRLPRHEWPDRPMIVVAVDAHTGELAAFDRDSGVDLVDAVTAATALPGMVPTHSINGTRYINGGVRSSENADLASGYANVVVLSPFGGRSQTPPQAGQFEVLRRDPEWGTDLASEVEALRKQGSRVEVITPDAGSLAAMGTNQMDPATRIPAARAGYAQGKQSKASGKRPA
;
A
#
# COMPACT_ATOMS: atom_id res chain seq x y z
N MET A 1 -26.28 -16.64 -5.12
CA MET A 1 -25.71 -15.48 -5.82
C MET A 1 -24.24 -15.47 -5.47
N VAL A 2 -23.35 -15.62 -6.43
CA VAL A 2 -21.92 -15.48 -6.20
C VAL A 2 -21.69 -14.03 -5.79
N GLN A 3 -21.23 -13.78 -4.57
CA GLN A 3 -20.87 -12.44 -4.14
C GLN A 3 -19.53 -12.11 -4.81
N ASN A 4 -19.57 -11.23 -5.81
CA ASN A 4 -18.40 -10.76 -6.52
C ASN A 4 -17.80 -9.60 -5.72
N ILE A 5 -16.76 -9.90 -4.92
CA ILE A 5 -16.14 -8.96 -3.98
C ILE A 5 -14.70 -8.66 -4.40
N ALA A 6 -14.34 -7.39 -4.49
CA ALA A 6 -12.95 -6.95 -4.55
C ALA A 6 -12.52 -6.31 -3.22
N LEU A 7 -11.33 -6.67 -2.75
CA LEU A 7 -10.65 -6.05 -1.60
C LEU A 7 -9.53 -5.16 -2.13
N VAL A 8 -9.61 -3.88 -1.84
CA VAL A 8 -8.58 -2.89 -2.20
C VAL A 8 -7.78 -2.49 -0.96
N LEU A 9 -6.48 -2.68 -1.02
CA LEU A 9 -5.53 -2.43 0.06
C LEU A 9 -4.63 -1.26 -0.32
N GLY A 10 -4.95 -0.09 0.20
CA GLY A 10 -4.22 1.15 -0.07
C GLY A 10 -2.84 1.19 0.57
N GLY A 11 -2.02 2.14 0.12
CA GLY A 11 -0.73 2.43 0.72
C GLY A 11 -0.87 3.00 2.14
N GLY A 12 0.16 2.84 2.97
CA GLY A 12 0.12 3.32 4.36
C GLY A 12 1.40 3.14 5.15
N GLY A 13 2.49 2.76 4.50
CA GLY A 13 3.77 2.48 5.17
C GLY A 13 3.69 1.32 6.16
N ALA A 14 4.57 1.32 7.15
CA ALA A 14 4.64 0.26 8.16
C ALA A 14 3.40 0.21 9.06
N ALA A 15 2.90 1.38 9.47
CA ALA A 15 1.70 1.51 10.30
C ALA A 15 0.45 1.07 9.54
N GLY A 16 0.30 1.50 8.28
CA GLY A 16 -0.86 1.18 7.45
C GLY A 16 -0.95 -0.31 7.13
N GLN A 17 0.17 -0.97 6.79
CA GLN A 17 0.21 -2.41 6.62
C GLN A 17 -0.27 -3.15 7.87
N ALA A 18 0.27 -2.78 9.03
CA ALA A 18 -0.07 -3.42 10.29
C ALA A 18 -1.54 -3.20 10.66
N TRP A 19 -2.06 -1.97 10.45
CA TRP A 19 -3.47 -1.65 10.66
C TRP A 19 -4.38 -2.48 9.75
N GLN A 20 -4.05 -2.62 8.45
CA GLN A 20 -4.82 -3.44 7.51
C GLN A 20 -4.91 -4.90 7.96
N ILE A 21 -3.79 -5.50 8.37
CA ILE A 21 -3.79 -6.88 8.91
C ILE A 21 -4.66 -6.95 10.17
N GLY A 22 -4.57 -5.95 11.05
CA GLY A 22 -5.42 -5.86 12.23
C GLY A 22 -6.90 -5.83 11.89
N VAL A 23 -7.31 -4.91 10.99
CA VAL A 23 -8.72 -4.80 10.56
C VAL A 23 -9.23 -6.11 9.95
N ILE A 24 -8.46 -6.73 9.07
CA ILE A 24 -8.83 -8.00 8.43
C ILE A 24 -9.00 -9.11 9.47
N ALA A 25 -8.09 -9.22 10.43
CA ALA A 25 -8.20 -10.19 11.50
C ALA A 25 -9.41 -9.93 12.43
N GLY A 26 -9.67 -8.65 12.74
CA GLY A 26 -10.84 -8.27 13.54
C GLY A 26 -12.17 -8.54 12.83
N LEU A 27 -12.25 -8.27 11.54
CA LEU A 27 -13.42 -8.61 10.71
C LEU A 27 -13.64 -10.12 10.63
N ALA A 28 -12.55 -10.90 10.44
CA ALA A 28 -12.63 -12.36 10.38
C ALA A 28 -13.15 -12.95 11.70
N GLU A 29 -12.66 -12.48 12.85
CA GLU A 29 -13.19 -12.89 14.17
C GLU A 29 -14.65 -12.50 14.34
N ALA A 30 -15.06 -11.34 13.79
CA ALA A 30 -16.47 -10.95 13.77
C ALA A 30 -17.32 -11.70 12.72
N GLY A 31 -16.74 -12.70 11.99
CA GLY A 31 -17.40 -13.58 11.04
C GLY A 31 -17.46 -13.04 9.61
N LEU A 32 -16.56 -12.14 9.22
CA LEU A 32 -16.34 -11.70 7.84
C LEU A 32 -14.87 -11.88 7.48
N ASP A 33 -14.53 -13.03 6.95
CA ASP A 33 -13.18 -13.31 6.46
C ASP A 33 -13.01 -12.80 5.02
N LEU A 34 -12.42 -11.63 4.88
CA LEU A 34 -12.14 -11.02 3.58
C LEU A 34 -11.04 -11.75 2.78
N THR A 35 -10.19 -12.55 3.45
CA THR A 35 -9.16 -13.32 2.74
C THR A 35 -9.79 -14.43 1.91
N GLU A 36 -10.91 -14.98 2.39
CA GLU A 36 -11.69 -16.00 1.69
C GLU A 36 -12.83 -15.40 0.84
N ALA A 37 -13.47 -14.34 1.30
CA ALA A 37 -14.63 -13.77 0.63
C ALA A 37 -14.28 -12.97 -0.64
N ALA A 38 -13.08 -12.33 -0.69
CA ALA A 38 -12.72 -11.49 -1.84
C ALA A 38 -12.30 -12.34 -3.05
N ASP A 39 -12.91 -12.12 -4.21
CA ASP A 39 -12.53 -12.74 -5.47
C ASP A 39 -11.26 -12.10 -6.07
N LEU A 40 -11.09 -10.79 -5.86
CA LEU A 40 -9.90 -10.03 -6.25
C LEU A 40 -9.30 -9.31 -5.03
N VAL A 41 -7.97 -9.24 -4.96
CA VAL A 41 -7.25 -8.32 -4.06
C VAL A 41 -6.37 -7.38 -4.88
N VAL A 42 -6.53 -6.08 -4.69
CA VAL A 42 -5.67 -5.04 -5.28
C VAL A 42 -4.79 -4.45 -4.20
N GLY A 43 -3.49 -4.42 -4.41
CA GLY A 43 -2.53 -3.88 -3.44
C GLY A 43 -1.71 -2.73 -3.99
N THR A 44 -1.63 -1.63 -3.24
CA THR A 44 -0.82 -0.45 -3.55
C THR A 44 0.23 -0.21 -2.48
N SER A 45 1.49 -0.03 -2.85
CA SER A 45 2.57 0.27 -1.89
C SER A 45 2.66 -0.81 -0.80
N SER A 46 2.63 -0.44 0.49
CA SER A 46 2.56 -1.40 1.59
C SER A 46 1.33 -2.32 1.52
N GLY A 47 0.25 -1.89 0.90
CA GLY A 47 -0.92 -2.72 0.61
C GLY A 47 -0.62 -3.88 -0.34
N SER A 48 0.40 -3.77 -1.21
CA SER A 48 0.88 -4.89 -2.04
C SER A 48 1.49 -6.00 -1.19
N THR A 49 2.23 -5.63 -0.15
CA THR A 49 2.75 -6.60 0.83
C THR A 49 1.60 -7.25 1.60
N THR A 50 0.61 -6.45 2.04
CA THR A 50 -0.59 -6.98 2.70
C THR A 50 -1.35 -7.93 1.76
N ALA A 51 -1.51 -7.57 0.48
CA ALA A 51 -2.18 -8.41 -0.52
C ALA A 51 -1.51 -9.79 -0.64
N ALA A 52 -0.18 -9.83 -0.77
CA ALA A 52 0.57 -11.07 -0.80
C ALA A 52 0.41 -11.89 0.50
N GLN A 53 0.35 -11.23 1.65
CA GLN A 53 0.14 -11.90 2.95
C GLN A 53 -1.27 -12.50 3.05
N VAL A 54 -2.32 -11.75 2.72
CA VAL A 54 -3.70 -12.25 2.81
C VAL A 54 -4.04 -13.31 1.76
N ARG A 55 -3.28 -13.34 0.66
CA ARG A 55 -3.38 -14.38 -0.38
C ARG A 55 -2.46 -15.58 -0.17
N SER A 56 -1.66 -15.58 0.90
CA SER A 56 -0.70 -16.66 1.19
C SER A 56 -1.35 -17.94 1.72
N GLY A 57 -2.62 -17.91 2.08
CA GLY A 57 -3.33 -19.01 2.74
C GLY A 57 -3.09 -19.08 4.25
N ILE A 58 -2.36 -18.13 4.82
CA ILE A 58 -2.20 -18.01 6.28
C ILE A 58 -3.48 -17.35 6.85
N PRO A 59 -4.09 -17.96 7.89
CA PRO A 59 -5.28 -17.40 8.52
C PRO A 59 -5.07 -15.97 9.04
N PRO A 60 -6.08 -15.08 8.98
CA PRO A 60 -5.97 -13.70 9.47
C PRO A 60 -5.45 -13.57 10.89
N ALA A 61 -5.84 -14.46 11.79
CA ALA A 61 -5.38 -14.47 13.18
C ALA A 61 -3.86 -14.73 13.28
N GLU A 62 -3.31 -15.63 12.47
CA GLU A 62 -1.88 -15.94 12.43
C GLU A 62 -1.08 -14.80 11.79
N LEU A 63 -1.61 -14.16 10.75
CA LEU A 63 -1.03 -12.94 10.18
C LEU A 63 -0.93 -11.84 11.23
N LEU A 64 -1.98 -11.66 12.04
CA LEU A 64 -1.96 -10.70 13.14
C LEU A 64 -0.89 -11.06 14.18
N VAL A 65 -0.80 -12.33 14.60
CA VAL A 65 0.23 -12.79 15.54
C VAL A 65 1.64 -12.49 14.99
N SER A 66 1.87 -12.71 13.71
CA SER A 66 3.17 -12.40 13.08
C SER A 66 3.53 -10.91 13.14
N VAL A 67 2.55 -10.02 13.00
CA VAL A 67 2.76 -8.57 13.11
C VAL A 67 2.99 -8.15 14.56
N LEU A 68 2.32 -8.77 15.51
CA LEU A 68 2.44 -8.49 16.94
C LEU A 68 3.73 -9.05 17.56
N SER A 69 4.37 -10.01 16.88
CA SER A 69 5.64 -10.57 17.33
C SER A 69 6.78 -9.58 17.09
N PRO A 70 7.70 -9.42 18.05
CA PRO A 70 8.89 -8.61 17.83
C PRO A 70 9.67 -9.13 16.61
N PRO A 71 10.21 -8.23 15.76
CA PRO A 71 11.05 -8.67 14.66
C PRO A 71 12.25 -9.46 15.22
N VAL A 72 12.48 -10.65 14.68
CA VAL A 72 13.68 -11.43 15.01
C VAL A 72 14.88 -10.66 14.47
N GLN A 73 15.61 -9.98 15.36
CA GLN A 73 16.85 -9.33 14.98
C GLN A 73 17.92 -10.42 14.85
N PRO A 74 18.61 -10.51 13.71
CA PRO A 74 19.80 -11.37 13.62
C PRO A 74 20.85 -10.86 14.59
N VAL A 75 21.19 -11.67 15.58
CA VAL A 75 22.21 -11.33 16.58
C VAL A 75 23.57 -11.28 15.85
N GLY A 76 24.26 -10.14 15.92
CA GLY A 76 25.68 -10.02 15.58
C GLY A 76 26.02 -9.49 14.17
N GLN A 77 25.08 -9.16 13.32
CA GLN A 77 25.40 -8.47 12.06
C GLN A 77 25.26 -6.94 12.21
N LYS A 78 26.41 -6.22 12.24
CA LYS A 78 26.41 -4.80 11.92
C LYS A 78 26.00 -4.64 10.46
N ARG A 79 24.73 -4.33 10.25
CA ARG A 79 24.22 -4.03 8.91
C ARG A 79 24.70 -2.62 8.57
N GLU A 80 25.61 -2.50 7.64
CA GLU A 80 25.88 -1.20 7.02
C GLU A 80 24.57 -0.76 6.37
N LEU A 81 24.08 0.39 6.82
CA LEU A 81 22.89 0.98 6.19
C LEU A 81 23.33 1.48 4.79
N PRO A 82 22.56 1.15 3.75
CA PRO A 82 22.85 1.66 2.41
C PRO A 82 22.79 3.20 2.41
N PRO A 83 23.48 3.86 1.49
CA PRO A 83 23.32 5.29 1.27
C PRO A 83 21.84 5.65 1.19
N SER A 84 21.45 6.71 1.85
CA SER A 84 20.08 7.18 1.85
C SER A 84 20.03 8.71 1.79
N LEU A 85 19.03 9.24 1.13
CA LEU A 85 18.73 10.67 1.22
C LEU A 85 18.04 10.96 2.57
N PRO A 86 18.30 12.13 3.20
CA PRO A 86 17.55 12.53 4.38
C PRO A 86 16.06 12.58 4.11
N MET A 87 15.24 11.94 4.96
CA MET A 87 13.79 11.84 4.75
C MET A 87 13.12 13.21 4.56
N ALA A 88 13.56 14.21 5.30
CA ALA A 88 13.03 15.57 5.16
C ALA A 88 13.26 16.13 3.73
N THR A 89 14.45 15.93 3.17
CA THR A 89 14.78 16.34 1.78
C THR A 89 13.92 15.59 0.76
N VAL A 90 13.69 14.28 0.95
CA VAL A 90 12.83 13.49 0.06
C VAL A 90 11.40 14.03 0.08
N PHE A 91 10.83 14.24 1.27
CA PHE A 91 9.44 14.72 1.38
C PHE A 91 9.29 16.16 0.87
N GLU A 92 10.27 17.03 1.08
CA GLU A 92 10.28 18.37 0.52
C GLU A 92 10.30 18.34 -1.02
N ARG A 93 11.15 17.49 -1.60
CA ARG A 93 11.20 17.31 -3.06
C ARG A 93 9.89 16.76 -3.62
N MET A 94 9.32 15.73 -2.99
CA MET A 94 8.03 15.17 -3.41
C MET A 94 6.90 16.22 -3.34
N ARG A 95 6.90 17.05 -2.29
CA ARG A 95 5.93 18.14 -2.16
C ARG A 95 6.11 19.20 -3.26
N ALA A 96 7.35 19.58 -3.54
CA ALA A 96 7.64 20.55 -4.60
C ALA A 96 7.21 20.02 -5.98
N ILE A 97 7.45 18.73 -6.27
CA ILE A 97 6.98 18.07 -7.50
C ILE A 97 5.44 18.09 -7.56
N GLY A 98 4.76 17.74 -6.47
CA GLY A 98 3.30 17.77 -6.41
C GLY A 98 2.71 19.15 -6.63
N ALA A 99 3.35 20.18 -6.07
CA ALA A 99 2.91 21.58 -6.24
C ALA A 99 3.14 22.12 -7.66
N ALA A 100 4.14 21.61 -8.38
CA ALA A 100 4.49 22.05 -9.73
C ALA A 100 3.75 21.28 -10.84
N ALA A 101 3.15 20.15 -10.53
CA ALA A 101 2.46 19.31 -11.52
C ALA A 101 1.15 19.98 -11.99
N ASN A 102 0.94 19.96 -13.30
CA ASN A 102 -0.27 20.50 -13.93
C ASN A 102 -1.29 19.41 -14.29
N SER A 103 -0.92 18.14 -14.14
CA SER A 103 -1.79 17.00 -14.39
C SER A 103 -1.29 15.76 -13.63
N ALA A 104 -2.18 14.76 -13.48
CA ALA A 104 -1.79 13.47 -12.93
C ALA A 104 -0.64 12.81 -13.70
N ALA A 105 -0.60 12.97 -15.03
CA ALA A 105 0.46 12.44 -15.87
C ALA A 105 1.80 13.16 -15.62
N ASP A 106 1.79 14.48 -15.46
CA ASP A 106 2.97 15.27 -15.13
C ASP A 106 3.54 14.87 -13.76
N LEU A 107 2.65 14.73 -12.76
CA LEU A 107 3.04 14.25 -11.43
C LEU A 107 3.77 12.90 -11.51
N ARG A 108 3.19 11.93 -12.22
CA ARG A 108 3.78 10.58 -12.33
C ARG A 108 5.14 10.60 -13.01
N ARG A 109 5.27 11.33 -14.13
CA ARG A 109 6.57 11.46 -14.84
C ARG A 109 7.62 12.17 -13.99
N ALA A 110 7.25 13.25 -13.30
CA ALA A 110 8.19 13.98 -12.45
C ALA A 110 8.64 13.15 -11.24
N MET A 111 7.75 12.37 -10.64
CA MET A 111 8.10 11.42 -9.59
C MET A 111 8.98 10.28 -10.11
N GLY A 112 8.73 9.79 -11.32
CA GLY A 112 9.57 8.81 -12.00
C GLY A 112 10.98 9.33 -12.21
N ALA A 113 11.11 10.54 -12.75
CA ALA A 113 12.39 11.21 -12.95
C ALA A 113 13.16 11.39 -11.63
N PHE A 114 12.46 11.79 -10.55
CA PHE A 114 13.07 11.88 -9.22
C PHE A 114 13.57 10.53 -8.69
N GLY A 115 12.83 9.45 -8.91
CA GLY A 115 13.26 8.10 -8.55
C GLY A 115 14.52 7.70 -9.29
N LEU A 116 14.57 7.90 -10.62
CA LEU A 116 15.72 7.59 -11.46
C LEU A 116 16.97 8.44 -11.11
N GLU A 117 16.77 9.73 -10.83
CA GLU A 117 17.85 10.61 -10.34
C GLU A 117 18.45 10.08 -9.03
N SER A 118 17.58 9.65 -8.11
CA SER A 118 17.99 9.16 -6.79
C SER A 118 18.77 7.84 -6.85
N ASP A 119 18.59 7.03 -7.88
CA ASP A 119 19.30 5.76 -8.06
C ASP A 119 20.83 5.94 -8.12
N SER A 120 21.30 7.07 -8.66
CA SER A 120 22.74 7.38 -8.73
C SER A 120 23.37 7.56 -7.34
N ILE A 121 22.58 8.00 -6.36
CA ILE A 121 22.99 8.20 -4.96
C ILE A 121 22.86 6.91 -4.17
N LEU A 122 21.75 6.18 -4.37
CA LEU A 122 21.42 4.98 -3.62
C LEU A 122 22.29 3.78 -4.05
N GLY A 123 22.64 3.70 -5.31
CA GLY A 123 23.54 2.70 -5.89
C GLY A 123 22.90 1.31 -6.11
N PRO A 124 23.55 0.46 -6.91
CA PRO A 124 22.99 -0.84 -7.31
C PRO A 124 22.85 -1.85 -6.17
N ALA A 125 23.78 -1.85 -5.22
CA ALA A 125 23.73 -2.75 -4.05
C ALA A 125 22.47 -2.51 -3.19
N ALA A 126 21.97 -1.26 -3.13
CA ALA A 126 20.74 -0.94 -2.43
C ALA A 126 19.50 -1.58 -3.09
N ALA A 127 19.49 -1.75 -4.41
CA ALA A 127 18.39 -2.40 -5.13
C ALA A 127 18.31 -3.90 -4.80
N GLU A 128 19.46 -4.60 -4.79
CA GLU A 128 19.51 -6.02 -4.41
C GLU A 128 19.11 -6.24 -2.95
N GLN A 129 19.64 -5.41 -2.03
CA GLN A 129 19.27 -5.45 -0.62
C GLN A 129 17.77 -5.18 -0.42
N ARG A 130 17.19 -4.25 -1.21
CA ARG A 130 15.77 -3.93 -1.16
C ARG A 130 14.93 -5.13 -1.58
N ARG A 131 15.26 -5.78 -2.71
CA ARG A 131 14.56 -6.99 -3.16
C ARG A 131 14.63 -8.10 -2.11
N ALA A 132 15.80 -8.38 -1.58
CA ALA A 132 16.00 -9.38 -0.53
C ALA A 132 15.16 -9.07 0.73
N MET A 133 15.11 -7.79 1.14
CA MET A 133 14.29 -7.37 2.27
C MET A 133 12.78 -7.53 1.98
N VAL A 134 12.31 -7.25 0.77
CA VAL A 134 10.91 -7.47 0.38
C VAL A 134 10.60 -8.96 0.44
N ALA A 135 11.46 -9.82 -0.10
CA ALA A 135 11.29 -11.27 -0.06
C ALA A 135 11.06 -11.79 1.37
N THR A 136 11.77 -11.26 2.38
CA THR A 136 11.57 -11.68 3.79
C THR A 136 10.22 -11.29 4.39
N ARG A 137 9.47 -10.40 3.74
CA ARG A 137 8.14 -9.94 4.19
C ARG A 137 7.00 -10.75 3.59
N LEU A 138 7.29 -11.51 2.54
CA LEU A 138 6.32 -12.31 1.82
C LEU A 138 6.35 -13.74 2.33
N PRO A 139 5.23 -14.30 2.82
CA PRO A 139 5.17 -15.69 3.29
C PRO A 139 5.41 -16.72 2.16
N ARG A 140 5.09 -16.34 0.93
CA ARG A 140 5.32 -17.10 -0.31
C ARG A 140 5.89 -16.18 -1.37
N HIS A 141 6.71 -16.71 -2.25
CA HIS A 141 7.34 -15.95 -3.34
C HIS A 141 6.64 -16.19 -4.69
N GLU A 142 5.81 -17.21 -4.78
CA GLU A 142 4.99 -17.51 -5.94
C GLU A 142 3.67 -16.73 -5.89
N TRP A 143 3.15 -16.41 -7.07
CA TRP A 143 1.82 -15.81 -7.19
C TRP A 143 0.76 -16.77 -6.63
N PRO A 144 -0.24 -16.26 -5.91
CA PRO A 144 -1.36 -17.06 -5.42
C PRO A 144 -2.23 -17.53 -6.59
N ASP A 145 -2.98 -18.62 -6.37
CA ASP A 145 -3.97 -19.08 -7.35
C ASP A 145 -5.16 -18.13 -7.48
N ARG A 146 -5.53 -17.48 -6.39
CA ARG A 146 -6.63 -16.51 -6.36
C ARG A 146 -6.17 -15.15 -6.90
N PRO A 147 -7.01 -14.45 -7.68
CA PRO A 147 -6.65 -13.19 -8.32
C PRO A 147 -6.10 -12.14 -7.34
N MET A 148 -4.97 -11.57 -7.74
CA MET A 148 -4.31 -10.48 -7.04
C MET A 148 -3.63 -9.55 -8.03
N ILE A 149 -3.76 -8.25 -7.82
CA ILE A 149 -3.08 -7.20 -8.59
C ILE A 149 -2.14 -6.43 -7.67
N VAL A 150 -0.92 -6.23 -8.14
CA VAL A 150 0.12 -5.42 -7.50
C VAL A 150 0.41 -4.22 -8.38
N VAL A 151 0.30 -3.01 -7.82
CA VAL A 151 0.32 -1.77 -8.60
C VAL A 151 1.66 -1.07 -8.50
N ALA A 152 2.26 -0.77 -9.65
CA ALA A 152 3.44 0.07 -9.81
C ALA A 152 3.22 1.13 -10.89
N VAL A 153 4.19 2.00 -11.08
CA VAL A 153 4.23 3.01 -12.16
C VAL A 153 5.57 2.91 -12.88
N ASP A 154 5.54 2.90 -14.21
CA ASP A 154 6.75 3.01 -15.03
C ASP A 154 7.44 4.36 -14.76
N ALA A 155 8.70 4.33 -14.38
CA ALA A 155 9.44 5.51 -13.94
C ALA A 155 9.77 6.48 -15.10
N HIS A 156 9.80 5.99 -16.35
CA HIS A 156 10.09 6.83 -17.51
C HIS A 156 8.83 7.44 -18.12
N THR A 157 7.77 6.64 -18.23
CA THR A 157 6.54 7.07 -18.93
C THR A 157 5.48 7.64 -17.99
N GLY A 158 5.50 7.23 -16.70
CA GLY A 158 4.43 7.52 -15.76
C GLY A 158 3.18 6.65 -15.94
N GLU A 159 3.26 5.62 -16.80
CA GLU A 159 2.13 4.73 -17.05
C GLU A 159 1.91 3.72 -15.94
N LEU A 160 0.65 3.29 -15.79
CA LEU A 160 0.27 2.25 -14.85
C LEU A 160 0.92 0.92 -15.23
N ALA A 161 1.48 0.22 -14.25
CA ALA A 161 1.83 -1.18 -14.32
C ALA A 161 1.02 -1.95 -13.26
N ALA A 162 0.09 -2.78 -13.73
CA ALA A 162 -0.71 -3.67 -12.90
C ALA A 162 -0.18 -5.10 -13.11
N PHE A 163 0.56 -5.61 -12.12
CA PHE A 163 1.12 -6.95 -12.17
C PHE A 163 0.18 -7.96 -11.53
N ASP A 164 0.05 -9.10 -12.16
CA ASP A 164 -0.68 -10.27 -11.69
C ASP A 164 0.10 -11.55 -12.02
N ARG A 165 -0.48 -12.72 -11.77
CA ARG A 165 0.15 -14.02 -12.07
C ARG A 165 0.43 -14.25 -13.56
N ASP A 166 -0.31 -13.59 -14.45
CA ASP A 166 -0.23 -13.76 -15.90
C ASP A 166 0.73 -12.75 -16.55
N SER A 167 1.22 -11.78 -15.78
CA SER A 167 2.14 -10.73 -16.24
C SER A 167 3.55 -11.23 -16.57
N GLY A 168 3.89 -12.48 -16.23
CA GLY A 168 5.24 -13.03 -16.44
C GLY A 168 6.32 -12.42 -15.54
N VAL A 169 5.92 -11.71 -14.48
CA VAL A 169 6.78 -11.06 -13.50
C VAL A 169 6.78 -11.84 -12.19
N ASP A 170 7.94 -12.01 -11.57
CA ASP A 170 8.07 -12.63 -10.24
C ASP A 170 7.34 -11.79 -9.18
N LEU A 171 6.62 -12.44 -8.23
CA LEU A 171 5.85 -11.74 -7.20
C LEU A 171 6.73 -10.83 -6.33
N VAL A 172 7.94 -11.28 -5.99
CA VAL A 172 8.87 -10.47 -5.18
C VAL A 172 9.28 -9.22 -5.94
N ASP A 173 9.51 -9.34 -7.26
CA ASP A 173 9.84 -8.20 -8.12
C ASP A 173 8.67 -7.23 -8.27
N ALA A 174 7.46 -7.74 -8.48
CA ALA A 174 6.25 -6.94 -8.53
C ALA A 174 6.04 -6.13 -7.23
N VAL A 175 6.14 -6.77 -6.06
CA VAL A 175 6.00 -6.09 -4.76
C VAL A 175 7.16 -5.14 -4.49
N THR A 176 8.38 -5.48 -4.95
CA THR A 176 9.53 -4.56 -4.83
C THR A 176 9.30 -3.29 -5.64
N ALA A 177 8.84 -3.41 -6.89
CA ALA A 177 8.44 -2.30 -7.75
C ALA A 177 7.32 -1.45 -7.12
N ALA A 178 6.25 -2.12 -6.67
CA ALA A 178 5.08 -1.49 -6.06
C ALA A 178 5.40 -0.70 -4.78
N THR A 179 6.51 -1.02 -4.12
CA THR A 179 6.95 -0.37 -2.88
C THR A 179 8.18 0.52 -3.05
N ALA A 180 8.64 0.75 -4.28
CA ALA A 180 9.80 1.58 -4.61
C ALA A 180 9.45 3.08 -4.53
N LEU A 181 9.41 3.65 -3.31
CA LEU A 181 9.08 5.06 -3.11
C LEU A 181 10.22 5.96 -3.59
N PRO A 182 9.96 6.88 -4.55
CA PRO A 182 11.00 7.75 -5.13
C PRO A 182 11.83 8.49 -4.08
N GLY A 183 13.14 8.47 -4.23
CA GLY A 183 14.08 9.14 -3.31
C GLY A 183 14.35 8.40 -2.01
N MET A 184 13.49 7.47 -1.58
CA MET A 184 13.69 6.71 -0.34
C MET A 184 14.36 5.36 -0.58
N VAL A 185 14.03 4.71 -1.68
CA VAL A 185 14.60 3.43 -2.09
C VAL A 185 14.82 3.46 -3.60
N PRO A 186 15.73 2.63 -4.13
CA PRO A 186 15.95 2.57 -5.57
C PRO A 186 14.69 2.21 -6.33
N THR A 187 14.58 2.71 -7.57
CA THR A 187 13.62 2.19 -8.54
C THR A 187 13.91 0.72 -8.79
N HIS A 188 12.89 -0.08 -9.12
CA HIS A 188 13.09 -1.50 -9.36
C HIS A 188 13.05 -1.83 -10.86
N SER A 189 14.01 -2.61 -11.33
CA SER A 189 14.09 -3.00 -12.75
C SER A 189 13.44 -4.36 -12.96
N ILE A 190 12.49 -4.43 -13.90
CA ILE A 190 11.87 -5.67 -14.36
C ILE A 190 11.95 -5.68 -15.89
N ASN A 191 12.60 -6.67 -16.47
CA ASN A 191 12.75 -6.82 -17.93
C ASN A 191 13.26 -5.54 -18.63
N GLY A 192 14.16 -4.80 -17.99
CA GLY A 192 14.75 -3.56 -18.54
C GLY A 192 13.92 -2.28 -18.29
N THR A 193 12.69 -2.39 -17.82
CA THR A 193 11.85 -1.24 -17.44
C THR A 193 12.04 -0.92 -15.96
N ARG A 194 12.13 0.37 -15.63
CA ARG A 194 12.27 0.85 -14.23
C ARG A 194 10.93 1.24 -13.69
N TYR A 195 10.63 0.80 -12.46
CA TYR A 195 9.35 1.05 -11.81
C TYR A 195 9.51 1.77 -10.49
N ILE A 196 8.49 2.56 -10.16
CA ILE A 196 8.30 3.24 -8.88
C ILE A 196 6.96 2.85 -8.26
N ASN A 197 6.78 3.24 -7.02
CA ASN A 197 5.62 2.96 -6.18
C ASN A 197 4.29 3.34 -6.84
N GLY A 198 3.32 2.42 -6.87
CA GLY A 198 1.98 2.63 -7.40
C GLY A 198 1.18 3.73 -6.70
N GLY A 199 1.54 4.06 -5.45
CA GLY A 199 0.97 5.17 -4.70
C GLY A 199 1.25 6.56 -5.32
N VAL A 200 2.17 6.64 -6.27
CA VAL A 200 2.38 7.86 -7.08
C VAL A 200 1.17 8.12 -7.98
N ARG A 201 0.48 7.07 -8.48
CA ARG A 201 -0.74 7.18 -9.29
C ARG A 201 -1.97 7.44 -8.43
N SER A 202 -2.25 6.58 -7.49
CA SER A 202 -3.31 6.69 -6.50
C SER A 202 -2.89 5.95 -5.23
N SER A 203 -3.30 6.44 -4.07
CA SER A 203 -2.99 5.77 -2.80
C SER A 203 -3.67 4.41 -2.70
N GLU A 204 -4.79 4.22 -3.34
CA GLU A 204 -5.61 3.01 -3.32
C GLU A 204 -5.62 2.27 -4.66
N ASN A 205 -5.68 2.98 -5.80
CA ASN A 205 -5.92 2.44 -7.13
C ASN A 205 -7.21 1.58 -7.17
N ALA A 206 -8.27 2.10 -6.54
CA ALA A 206 -9.53 1.39 -6.38
C ALA A 206 -10.28 1.19 -7.72
N ASP A 207 -10.00 2.00 -8.72
CA ASP A 207 -10.52 1.87 -10.09
C ASP A 207 -10.20 0.51 -10.73
N LEU A 208 -9.13 -0.17 -10.29
CA LEU A 208 -8.77 -1.53 -10.73
C LEU A 208 -9.75 -2.60 -10.22
N ALA A 209 -10.64 -2.26 -9.29
CA ALA A 209 -11.75 -3.10 -8.86
C ALA A 209 -13.03 -2.88 -9.72
N SER A 210 -12.94 -2.18 -10.84
CA SER A 210 -14.06 -1.99 -11.76
C SER A 210 -14.64 -3.33 -12.23
N GLY A 211 -15.96 -3.41 -12.32
CA GLY A 211 -16.68 -4.64 -12.70
C GLY A 211 -17.04 -5.56 -11.54
N TYR A 212 -16.57 -5.29 -10.31
CA TYR A 212 -16.97 -6.02 -9.11
C TYR A 212 -18.22 -5.42 -8.49
N ALA A 213 -19.18 -6.28 -8.10
CA ALA A 213 -20.45 -5.84 -7.53
C ALA A 213 -20.27 -5.19 -6.15
N ASN A 214 -19.31 -5.68 -5.37
CA ASN A 214 -18.99 -5.16 -4.05
C ASN A 214 -17.49 -4.87 -3.96
N VAL A 215 -17.12 -3.69 -3.48
CA VAL A 215 -15.73 -3.27 -3.30
C VAL A 215 -15.52 -2.83 -1.87
N VAL A 216 -14.60 -3.47 -1.18
CA VAL A 216 -14.16 -3.07 0.16
C VAL A 216 -12.78 -2.43 0.05
N VAL A 217 -12.67 -1.17 0.46
CA VAL A 217 -11.41 -0.41 0.41
C VAL A 217 -10.90 -0.21 1.82
N LEU A 218 -9.70 -0.72 2.13
CA LEU A 218 -8.97 -0.37 3.35
C LEU A 218 -7.98 0.74 3.01
N SER A 219 -8.31 1.98 3.40
CA SER A 219 -7.51 3.17 3.10
C SER A 219 -6.82 3.70 4.37
N PRO A 220 -5.54 3.35 4.61
CA PRO A 220 -4.79 3.81 5.79
C PRO A 220 -4.58 5.33 5.83
N PHE A 221 -4.67 6.01 4.69
CA PHE A 221 -4.55 7.45 4.58
C PHE A 221 -5.88 8.18 4.60
N GLY A 222 -6.99 7.47 4.40
CA GLY A 222 -8.33 8.04 4.49
C GLY A 222 -8.67 8.51 5.91
N GLY A 223 -9.65 9.41 6.01
CA GLY A 223 -10.09 9.98 7.30
C GLY A 223 -9.12 10.96 7.95
N ARG A 224 -7.98 11.25 7.34
CA ARG A 224 -7.05 12.26 7.84
C ARG A 224 -7.58 13.65 7.59
N SER A 225 -7.37 14.53 8.58
CA SER A 225 -7.68 15.94 8.47
C SER A 225 -7.06 16.54 7.21
N GLN A 226 -7.78 17.44 6.55
CA GLN A 226 -7.27 18.28 5.46
C GLN A 226 -6.22 19.30 5.94
N THR A 227 -5.92 19.33 7.25
CA THR A 227 -4.90 20.19 7.81
C THR A 227 -3.54 19.78 7.26
N PRO A 228 -2.74 20.72 6.74
CA PRO A 228 -1.40 20.42 6.26
C PRO A 228 -0.58 19.72 7.34
N PRO A 229 0.15 18.65 7.01
CA PRO A 229 1.03 18.00 7.96
C PRO A 229 2.15 18.95 8.37
N GLN A 230 2.65 18.76 9.58
CA GLN A 230 3.79 19.53 10.08
C GLN A 230 5.08 19.17 9.30
N ALA A 231 6.04 20.06 9.28
CA ALA A 231 7.32 19.82 8.63
C ALA A 231 7.95 18.50 9.12
N GLY A 232 8.37 17.64 8.19
CA GLY A 232 8.96 16.34 8.49
C GLY A 232 7.98 15.17 8.66
N GLN A 233 6.67 15.40 8.62
CA GLN A 233 5.67 14.34 8.57
C GLN A 233 5.54 13.78 7.15
N PHE A 234 5.31 12.46 7.04
CA PHE A 234 4.97 11.84 5.77
C PHE A 234 3.63 12.42 5.29
N GLU A 235 3.68 13.05 4.13
CA GLU A 235 2.49 13.60 3.47
C GLU A 235 2.11 12.68 2.30
N VAL A 236 0.85 12.27 2.29
CA VAL A 236 0.29 11.66 1.08
C VAL A 236 0.40 12.68 -0.05
N LEU A 237 0.82 12.22 -1.23
CA LEU A 237 0.86 13.08 -2.40
C LEU A 237 -0.52 13.72 -2.60
N ARG A 238 -0.58 15.04 -2.44
CA ARG A 238 -1.79 15.78 -2.74
C ARG A 238 -2.01 15.74 -4.25
N ARG A 239 -3.23 15.40 -4.62
CA ARG A 239 -3.69 15.38 -6.00
C ARG A 239 -4.83 16.38 -6.13
N ASP A 240 -4.86 17.08 -7.24
CA ASP A 240 -6.03 17.89 -7.58
C ASP A 240 -7.21 16.93 -7.78
N PRO A 241 -8.37 17.15 -7.13
CA PRO A 241 -9.56 16.34 -7.34
C PRO A 241 -9.99 16.25 -8.81
N GLU A 242 -9.74 17.30 -9.61
CA GLU A 242 -10.03 17.33 -11.04
C GLU A 242 -9.26 16.25 -11.83
N TRP A 243 -8.15 15.73 -11.28
CA TRP A 243 -7.40 14.64 -11.92
C TRP A 243 -8.06 13.27 -11.78
N GLY A 244 -9.06 13.13 -10.90
CA GLY A 244 -9.82 11.88 -10.72
C GLY A 244 -9.01 10.69 -10.17
N THR A 245 -7.87 10.96 -9.54
CA THR A 245 -6.95 9.93 -9.00
C THR A 245 -6.88 9.94 -7.47
N ASP A 246 -7.81 10.59 -6.83
CA ASP A 246 -8.04 10.53 -5.38
C ASP A 246 -9.12 9.49 -5.07
N LEU A 247 -9.14 9.02 -3.81
CA LEU A 247 -10.07 7.99 -3.37
C LEU A 247 -11.53 8.34 -3.58
N ALA A 248 -11.92 9.60 -3.38
CA ALA A 248 -13.33 10.01 -3.52
C ALA A 248 -13.79 9.89 -4.98
N SER A 249 -12.95 10.33 -5.92
CA SER A 249 -13.20 10.23 -7.35
C SER A 249 -13.26 8.76 -7.82
N GLU A 250 -12.34 7.90 -7.35
CA GLU A 250 -12.33 6.48 -7.66
C GLU A 250 -13.59 5.77 -7.12
N VAL A 251 -13.97 6.06 -5.89
CA VAL A 251 -15.19 5.52 -5.26
C VAL A 251 -16.45 5.97 -6.00
N GLU A 252 -16.51 7.24 -6.38
CA GLU A 252 -17.65 7.77 -7.14
C GLU A 252 -17.74 7.07 -8.51
N ALA A 253 -16.63 6.88 -9.20
CA ALA A 253 -16.59 6.19 -10.47
C ALA A 253 -17.08 4.73 -10.36
N LEU A 254 -16.64 4.00 -9.35
CA LEU A 254 -17.11 2.63 -9.08
C LEU A 254 -18.60 2.59 -8.77
N ARG A 255 -19.11 3.51 -7.97
CA ARG A 255 -20.55 3.61 -7.65
C ARG A 255 -21.40 3.95 -8.88
N LYS A 256 -20.93 4.83 -9.76
CA LYS A 256 -21.58 5.14 -11.04
C LYS A 256 -21.66 3.93 -11.97
N GLN A 257 -20.71 2.98 -11.87
CA GLN A 257 -20.73 1.72 -12.60
C GLN A 257 -21.63 0.65 -11.97
N GLY A 258 -22.24 0.93 -10.82
CA GLY A 258 -23.15 0.03 -10.12
C GLY A 258 -22.52 -0.76 -8.97
N SER A 259 -21.26 -0.55 -8.65
CA SER A 259 -20.61 -1.20 -7.51
C SER A 259 -21.11 -0.62 -6.18
N ARG A 260 -21.29 -1.50 -5.19
CA ARG A 260 -21.40 -1.08 -3.79
C ARG A 260 -20.00 -0.93 -3.23
N VAL A 261 -19.66 0.26 -2.75
CA VAL A 261 -18.31 0.54 -2.25
C VAL A 261 -18.38 0.91 -0.78
N GLU A 262 -17.72 0.10 0.05
CA GLU A 262 -17.46 0.36 1.47
C GLU A 262 -16.00 0.80 1.64
N VAL A 263 -15.81 1.94 2.29
CA VAL A 263 -14.47 2.47 2.58
C VAL A 263 -14.25 2.43 4.08
N ILE A 264 -13.25 1.68 4.51
CA ILE A 264 -12.81 1.60 5.90
C ILE A 264 -11.54 2.44 6.03
N THR A 265 -11.60 3.47 6.86
CA THR A 265 -10.48 4.34 7.20
C THR A 265 -10.15 4.20 8.68
N PRO A 266 -8.92 4.54 9.12
CA PRO A 266 -8.58 4.49 10.53
C PRO A 266 -9.52 5.38 11.36
N ASP A 267 -10.09 4.80 12.41
CA ASP A 267 -10.82 5.56 13.43
C ASP A 267 -9.85 6.39 14.31
N ALA A 268 -10.39 7.17 15.24
CA ALA A 268 -9.58 8.04 16.10
C ALA A 268 -8.52 7.26 16.90
N GLY A 269 -8.87 6.06 17.40
CA GLY A 269 -7.95 5.18 18.11
C GLY A 269 -6.83 4.65 17.21
N SER A 270 -7.19 4.25 15.99
CA SER A 270 -6.24 3.78 14.98
C SER A 270 -5.32 4.91 14.51
N LEU A 271 -5.85 6.12 14.27
CA LEU A 271 -5.04 7.29 13.90
C LEU A 271 -4.01 7.63 15.00
N ALA A 272 -4.43 7.62 16.26
CA ALA A 272 -3.52 7.85 17.39
C ALA A 272 -2.42 6.78 17.47
N ALA A 273 -2.77 5.50 17.28
CA ALA A 273 -1.84 4.39 17.31
C ALA A 273 -0.85 4.38 16.14
N MET A 274 -1.29 4.79 14.95
CA MET A 274 -0.46 4.91 13.75
C MET A 274 0.53 6.08 13.83
N GLY A 275 0.23 7.09 14.65
CA GLY A 275 1.09 8.25 14.85
C GLY A 275 1.26 9.11 13.61
N THR A 276 2.25 10.02 13.68
CA THR A 276 2.53 10.99 12.60
C THR A 276 3.53 10.46 11.57
N ASN A 277 4.43 9.53 11.96
CA ASN A 277 5.40 8.89 11.08
C ASN A 277 4.99 7.45 10.79
N GLN A 278 4.20 7.23 9.76
CA GLN A 278 3.74 5.89 9.37
C GLN A 278 4.82 4.96 8.82
N MET A 279 6.00 5.51 8.50
CA MET A 279 7.14 4.70 8.06
C MET A 279 7.91 4.09 9.23
N ASP A 280 7.69 4.58 10.46
CA ASP A 280 8.37 4.09 11.67
C ASP A 280 7.91 2.66 12.01
N PRO A 281 8.81 1.66 12.02
CA PRO A 281 8.49 0.29 12.42
C PRO A 281 7.91 0.16 13.83
N ALA A 282 8.20 1.09 14.74
CA ALA A 282 7.68 1.07 16.11
C ALA A 282 6.15 1.26 16.16
N THR A 283 5.55 1.86 15.12
CA THR A 283 4.09 2.04 15.02
C THR A 283 3.34 0.76 14.66
N ARG A 284 4.02 -0.30 14.20
CA ARG A 284 3.37 -1.51 13.68
C ARG A 284 2.50 -2.21 14.72
N ILE A 285 3.03 -2.50 15.89
CA ILE A 285 2.30 -3.24 16.94
C ILE A 285 1.09 -2.44 17.43
N PRO A 286 1.23 -1.15 17.83
CA PRO A 286 0.05 -0.35 18.20
C PRO A 286 -1.00 -0.24 17.08
N ALA A 287 -0.57 -0.02 15.83
CA ALA A 287 -1.48 0.08 14.70
C ALA A 287 -2.25 -1.22 14.43
N ALA A 288 -1.57 -2.38 14.51
CA ALA A 288 -2.23 -3.68 14.35
C ALA A 288 -3.28 -3.94 15.43
N ARG A 289 -2.99 -3.62 16.69
CA ARG A 289 -3.94 -3.77 17.81
C ARG A 289 -5.15 -2.87 17.64
N ALA A 290 -4.94 -1.61 17.27
CA ALA A 290 -6.02 -0.66 17.02
C ALA A 290 -6.88 -1.09 15.83
N GLY A 291 -6.26 -1.49 14.72
CA GLY A 291 -6.97 -2.03 13.55
C GLY A 291 -7.81 -3.26 13.89
N TYR A 292 -7.28 -4.18 14.69
CA TYR A 292 -8.03 -5.36 15.14
C TYR A 292 -9.24 -4.98 15.98
N ALA A 293 -9.10 -4.05 16.94
CA ALA A 293 -10.22 -3.56 17.72
C ALA A 293 -11.29 -2.89 16.83
N GLN A 294 -10.85 -2.07 15.88
CA GLN A 294 -11.73 -1.41 14.90
C GLN A 294 -12.49 -2.43 14.05
N GLY A 295 -11.81 -3.45 13.50
CA GLY A 295 -12.43 -4.50 12.68
C GLY A 295 -13.51 -5.27 13.42
N LYS A 296 -13.29 -5.60 14.69
CA LYS A 296 -14.31 -6.25 15.55
C LYS A 296 -15.54 -5.39 15.75
N GLN A 297 -15.38 -4.08 15.94
CA GLN A 297 -16.48 -3.16 16.18
C GLN A 297 -17.30 -2.85 14.93
N SER A 298 -16.69 -2.89 13.75
CA SER A 298 -17.35 -2.56 12.48
C SER A 298 -18.60 -3.41 12.21
N LYS A 299 -18.68 -4.65 12.72
CA LYS A 299 -19.84 -5.52 12.61
C LYS A 299 -20.86 -5.31 13.76
N ALA A 300 -20.41 -4.93 14.95
CA ALA A 300 -21.29 -4.72 16.08
C ALA A 300 -22.26 -3.54 15.88
N SER A 301 -21.87 -2.56 15.05
CA SER A 301 -22.68 -1.38 14.71
C SER A 301 -23.77 -1.60 13.67
N GLY A 302 -24.04 -2.85 13.25
CA GLY A 302 -25.11 -3.17 12.30
C GLY A 302 -24.85 -2.70 10.85
N LYS A 303 -23.73 -2.09 10.60
CA LYS A 303 -23.25 -1.81 9.25
C LYS A 303 -22.67 -3.11 8.66
N ARG A 304 -23.54 -4.01 8.21
CA ARG A 304 -23.09 -5.04 7.27
C ARG A 304 -22.53 -4.29 6.06
N PRO A 305 -21.33 -4.65 5.55
CA PRO A 305 -21.02 -4.35 4.16
C PRO A 305 -22.15 -4.95 3.35
N ALA A 306 -22.89 -4.09 2.70
CA ALA A 306 -24.14 -4.44 2.02
C ALA A 306 -23.85 -5.22 0.74
#